data_4bf00e7523c7ac4dfc0385c5ef147031
#
_entry.id   4bf00e7523c7ac4dfc0385c5ef147031
#
_cell.length_a   1.000
_cell.length_b   1.000
_cell.length_c   1.000
_cell.angle_alpha   90.00
_cell.angle_beta   90.00
_cell.angle_gamma   90.00
#
_symmetry.space_group_name_H-M   'P 1'
#
loop_
_entity.id
_entity.type
_entity.pdbx_description
1 polymer ?
#
loop_
_entity_poly.entity_id
_entity_poly.type
_entity_poly.pdbx_seq_one_letter_code
_entity_poly.pdbx_strand_id
1 'polypeptide(L)'
;MASKPQRDKGFSVNQSIVTEYDTMSTDGAFGKGRRLPSLLGLVILIMGLALLAGGIKLLTLGGSLYYLLAGIGFIITGILLIQGRRAALGVFALVLFLSTVWALWEVGLDWWQLVPRLSLWFVLGIVMLLPWFRRPVLRGQPGGLPTAALSIAVVLAGLTAIASQFTSPGEIKGTLDRDDAGVAYDPQP
;
A
#
# COMPACT_ATOMS: atom_id res chain seq x y z
N MET A 1 30.93 -21.58 70.21
CA MET A 1 31.11 -20.21 69.70
C MET A 1 30.90 -20.25 68.18
N ALA A 2 29.71 -19.95 67.72
CA ALA A 2 29.37 -19.99 66.31
C ALA A 2 29.41 -18.56 65.72
N SER A 3 30.31 -18.32 64.77
CA SER A 3 30.44 -17.05 64.09
C SER A 3 29.31 -16.89 63.05
N LYS A 4 28.56 -15.83 63.17
CA LYS A 4 27.45 -15.41 62.32
C LYS A 4 28.03 -14.91 61.00
N PRO A 5 27.56 -15.37 59.84
CA PRO A 5 28.03 -14.85 58.56
C PRO A 5 27.51 -13.41 58.35
N GLN A 6 28.41 -12.50 58.04
CA GLN A 6 28.15 -11.11 57.72
C GLN A 6 27.48 -11.05 56.34
N ARG A 7 26.25 -10.60 56.31
CA ARG A 7 25.44 -10.42 55.10
C ARG A 7 25.98 -9.23 54.31
N ASP A 8 26.51 -9.54 53.18
CA ASP A 8 27.09 -8.62 52.22
C ASP A 8 26.03 -7.60 51.71
N LYS A 9 26.18 -6.34 52.12
CA LYS A 9 25.31 -5.24 51.74
C LYS A 9 25.68 -4.60 50.40
N GLY A 10 26.69 -5.17 49.70
CA GLY A 10 27.21 -4.63 48.43
C GLY A 10 26.42 -4.97 47.17
N PHE A 11 25.49 -5.93 47.26
CA PHE A 11 24.85 -6.46 46.04
C PHE A 11 23.54 -5.73 45.60
N SER A 12 22.93 -4.98 46.52
CA SER A 12 21.61 -4.36 46.19
C SER A 12 21.70 -3.04 45.39
N VAL A 13 22.85 -2.36 45.43
CA VAL A 13 23.02 -1.07 44.74
C VAL A 13 23.23 -1.24 43.23
N ASN A 14 23.75 -2.38 42.81
CA ASN A 14 24.11 -2.59 41.43
C ASN A 14 22.90 -3.05 40.55
N GLN A 15 21.83 -3.57 41.14
CA GLN A 15 20.66 -3.99 40.42
C GLN A 15 19.74 -2.82 40.04
N SER A 16 19.66 -1.78 40.87
CA SER A 16 18.87 -0.59 40.54
C SER A 16 19.49 0.20 39.38
N ILE A 17 20.83 0.27 39.35
CA ILE A 17 21.55 0.93 38.26
C ILE A 17 21.41 0.15 36.96
N VAL A 18 21.52 -1.18 36.99
CA VAL A 18 21.34 -2.02 35.78
C VAL A 18 19.93 -1.94 35.25
N THR A 19 18.92 -1.87 36.13
CA THR A 19 17.52 -1.75 35.69
C THR A 19 17.21 -0.38 35.08
N GLU A 20 17.89 0.68 35.61
CA GLU A 20 17.72 2.05 35.07
C GLU A 20 18.40 2.23 33.73
N TYR A 21 19.55 1.60 33.48
CA TYR A 21 20.19 1.57 32.14
C TYR A 21 19.41 0.75 31.12
N ASP A 22 18.76 -0.34 31.54
CA ASP A 22 17.94 -1.17 30.66
C ASP A 22 16.65 -0.46 30.24
N THR A 23 16.04 0.33 31.12
CA THR A 23 14.85 1.12 30.78
C THR A 23 15.18 2.30 29.87
N MET A 24 16.36 2.96 30.04
CA MET A 24 16.79 4.05 29.16
C MET A 24 17.21 3.58 27.75
N SER A 25 17.71 2.36 27.60
CA SER A 25 18.14 1.84 26.31
C SER A 25 16.97 1.30 25.45
N THR A 26 15.88 0.88 26.08
CA THR A 26 14.71 0.33 25.36
C THR A 26 13.82 1.42 24.78
N ASP A 27 13.70 2.58 25.41
CA ASP A 27 12.84 3.66 24.90
C ASP A 27 13.40 4.34 23.63
N GLY A 28 14.71 4.38 23.45
CA GLY A 28 15.34 4.96 22.26
C GLY A 28 15.25 4.07 21.00
N ALA A 29 15.26 2.76 21.17
CA ALA A 29 15.24 1.81 20.06
C ALA A 29 13.84 1.57 19.48
N PHE A 30 12.80 1.67 20.32
CA PHE A 30 11.41 1.48 19.88
C PHE A 30 10.84 2.68 19.09
N GLY A 31 11.37 3.88 19.29
CA GLY A 31 10.90 5.11 18.64
C GLY A 31 11.30 5.24 17.16
N LYS A 32 12.46 4.75 16.78
CA LYS A 32 13.03 4.99 15.44
C LYS A 32 12.47 4.04 14.35
N GLY A 33 12.16 2.80 14.71
CA GLY A 33 11.63 1.81 13.75
C GLY A 33 10.14 1.99 13.40
N ARG A 34 9.38 2.71 14.26
CA ARG A 34 7.93 2.89 14.09
C ARG A 34 7.56 4.12 13.26
N ARG A 35 8.49 5.08 13.09
CA ARG A 35 8.22 6.34 12.39
C ARG A 35 7.93 6.14 10.90
N LEU A 36 8.65 5.26 10.22
CA LEU A 36 8.48 5.00 8.79
C LEU A 36 7.12 4.39 8.45
N PRO A 37 6.67 3.29 9.10
CA PRO A 37 5.33 2.75 8.85
C PRO A 37 4.21 3.75 9.17
N SER A 38 4.36 4.55 10.24
CA SER A 38 3.36 5.56 10.61
C SER A 38 3.30 6.71 9.62
N LEU A 39 4.44 7.17 9.09
CA LEU A 39 4.49 8.20 8.03
C LEU A 39 3.83 7.70 6.74
N LEU A 40 4.18 6.49 6.29
CA LEU A 40 3.52 5.91 5.12
C LEU A 40 2.03 5.69 5.37
N GLY A 41 1.65 5.26 6.57
CA GLY A 41 0.25 5.12 6.98
C GLY A 41 -0.50 6.43 6.90
N LEU A 42 0.12 7.54 7.33
CA LEU A 42 -0.46 8.88 7.22
C LEU A 42 -0.64 9.31 5.76
N VAL A 43 0.35 9.07 4.91
CA VAL A 43 0.26 9.36 3.46
C VAL A 43 -0.88 8.56 2.83
N ILE A 44 -0.95 7.26 3.09
CA ILE A 44 -2.02 6.40 2.55
C ILE A 44 -3.39 6.83 3.10
N LEU A 45 -3.48 7.26 4.35
CA LEU A 45 -4.72 7.77 4.94
C LEU A 45 -5.20 9.04 4.23
N ILE A 46 -4.30 10.02 4.01
CA ILE A 46 -4.62 11.26 3.30
C ILE A 46 -5.07 10.95 1.87
N MET A 47 -4.37 10.06 1.18
CA MET A 47 -4.76 9.61 -0.17
C MET A 47 -6.12 8.92 -0.17
N GLY A 48 -6.38 8.07 0.83
CA GLY A 48 -7.68 7.42 0.98
C GLY A 48 -8.82 8.41 1.20
N LEU A 49 -8.60 9.44 2.01
CA LEU A 49 -9.58 10.53 2.22
C LEU A 49 -9.83 11.33 0.93
N ALA A 50 -8.78 11.65 0.19
CA ALA A 50 -8.91 12.34 -1.09
C ALA A 50 -9.69 11.50 -2.12
N LEU A 51 -9.39 10.19 -2.20
CA LEU A 51 -10.12 9.26 -3.07
C LEU A 51 -11.60 9.10 -2.63
N LEU A 52 -11.86 9.06 -1.33
CA LEU A 52 -13.22 8.96 -0.82
C LEU A 52 -14.02 10.22 -1.18
N ALA A 53 -13.46 11.40 -0.92
CA ALA A 53 -14.11 12.68 -1.24
C ALA A 53 -14.35 12.84 -2.75
N GLY A 54 -13.33 12.52 -3.56
CA GLY A 54 -13.43 12.49 -5.03
C GLY A 54 -14.43 11.45 -5.52
N GLY A 55 -14.45 10.26 -4.92
CA GLY A 55 -15.36 9.18 -5.23
C GLY A 55 -16.82 9.51 -4.95
N ILE A 56 -17.11 10.18 -3.83
CA ILE A 56 -18.46 10.67 -3.51
C ILE A 56 -18.90 11.68 -4.58
N LYS A 57 -18.05 12.66 -4.92
CA LYS A 57 -18.35 13.64 -5.96
C LYS A 57 -18.56 12.97 -7.32
N LEU A 58 -17.73 12.00 -7.66
CA LEU A 58 -17.84 11.26 -8.92
C LEU A 58 -19.16 10.47 -8.99
N LEU A 59 -19.56 9.87 -7.87
CA LEU A 59 -20.81 9.12 -7.77
C LEU A 59 -22.04 9.99 -8.00
N THR A 60 -22.04 11.24 -7.48
CA THR A 60 -23.14 12.21 -7.72
C THR A 60 -23.25 12.63 -9.19
N LEU A 61 -22.17 12.47 -9.96
CA LEU A 61 -22.10 12.75 -11.39
C LEU A 61 -22.32 11.50 -12.27
N GLY A 62 -22.74 10.37 -11.68
CA GLY A 62 -22.96 9.10 -12.39
C GLY A 62 -21.68 8.32 -12.69
N GLY A 63 -20.57 8.63 -12.00
CA GLY A 63 -19.29 7.96 -12.19
C GLY A 63 -19.14 6.65 -11.40
N SER A 64 -17.92 6.08 -11.45
CA SER A 64 -17.60 4.76 -10.94
C SER A 64 -17.57 4.70 -9.40
N LEU A 65 -18.18 3.67 -8.82
CA LEU A 65 -18.11 3.29 -7.40
C LEU A 65 -16.69 2.90 -6.95
N TYR A 66 -15.81 2.61 -7.90
CA TYR A 66 -14.44 2.14 -7.63
C TYR A 66 -13.67 3.06 -6.67
N TYR A 67 -13.68 4.37 -6.92
CA TYR A 67 -12.91 5.34 -6.13
C TYR A 67 -13.41 5.44 -4.69
N LEU A 68 -14.69 5.25 -4.46
CA LEU A 68 -15.28 5.22 -3.13
C LEU A 68 -14.82 4.00 -2.34
N LEU A 69 -14.91 2.81 -2.94
CA LEU A 69 -14.50 1.55 -2.31
C LEU A 69 -12.99 1.51 -2.08
N ALA A 70 -12.19 1.93 -3.06
CA ALA A 70 -10.74 2.04 -2.93
C ALA A 70 -10.38 3.02 -1.80
N GLY A 71 -11.02 4.19 -1.73
CA GLY A 71 -10.80 5.18 -0.69
C GLY A 71 -11.02 4.63 0.71
N ILE A 72 -12.11 3.90 0.94
CA ILE A 72 -12.39 3.21 2.22
C ILE A 72 -11.27 2.21 2.55
N GLY A 73 -10.86 1.40 1.59
CA GLY A 73 -9.79 0.41 1.78
C GLY A 73 -8.45 1.05 2.14
N PHE A 74 -8.09 2.19 1.51
CA PHE A 74 -6.88 2.93 1.85
C PHE A 74 -6.95 3.61 3.21
N ILE A 75 -8.09 4.14 3.61
CA ILE A 75 -8.30 4.69 4.96
C ILE A 75 -8.06 3.61 6.01
N ILE A 76 -8.67 2.44 5.85
CA ILE A 76 -8.48 1.31 6.77
C ILE A 76 -7.00 0.89 6.80
N THR A 77 -6.36 0.76 5.64
CA THR A 77 -4.94 0.43 5.54
C THR A 77 -4.06 1.45 6.26
N GLY A 78 -4.29 2.74 6.04
CA GLY A 78 -3.55 3.83 6.66
C GLY A 78 -3.66 3.82 8.18
N ILE A 79 -4.88 3.66 8.72
CA ILE A 79 -5.13 3.54 10.16
C ILE A 79 -4.39 2.34 10.75
N LEU A 80 -4.47 1.17 10.11
CA LEU A 80 -3.79 -0.03 10.58
C LEU A 80 -2.28 0.08 10.55
N LEU A 81 -1.70 0.80 9.56
CA LEU A 81 -0.26 1.08 9.50
C LEU A 81 0.18 2.02 10.62
N ILE A 82 -0.59 3.07 10.91
CA ILE A 82 -0.31 3.99 12.02
C ILE A 82 -0.35 3.23 13.36
N GLN A 83 -1.29 2.31 13.51
CA GLN A 83 -1.38 1.43 14.67
C GLN A 83 -0.25 0.38 14.72
N GLY A 84 0.51 0.18 13.63
CA GLY A 84 1.56 -0.83 13.53
C GLY A 84 0.99 -2.25 13.51
N ARG A 85 -0.21 -2.44 12.97
CA ARG A 85 -0.84 -3.75 12.86
C ARG A 85 -0.43 -4.43 11.55
N ARG A 86 0.00 -5.69 11.64
CA ARG A 86 0.35 -6.51 10.46
C ARG A 86 -0.84 -6.74 9.50
N ALA A 87 -2.08 -6.64 10.00
CA ALA A 87 -3.29 -6.71 9.19
C ALA A 87 -3.32 -5.65 8.07
N ALA A 88 -2.62 -4.52 8.22
CA ALA A 88 -2.47 -3.51 7.19
C ALA A 88 -1.96 -4.08 5.86
N LEU A 89 -0.99 -5.01 5.90
CA LEU A 89 -0.47 -5.67 4.71
C LEU A 89 -1.55 -6.49 3.99
N GLY A 90 -2.40 -7.19 4.76
CA GLY A 90 -3.50 -7.99 4.21
C GLY A 90 -4.61 -7.13 3.61
N VAL A 91 -4.99 -6.04 4.29
CA VAL A 91 -6.01 -5.12 3.78
C VAL A 91 -5.52 -4.42 2.51
N PHE A 92 -4.26 -3.97 2.50
CA PHE A 92 -3.68 -3.38 1.30
C PHE A 92 -3.60 -4.38 0.14
N ALA A 93 -3.23 -5.64 0.43
CA ALA A 93 -3.23 -6.72 -0.56
C ALA A 93 -4.62 -6.92 -1.18
N LEU A 94 -5.66 -6.93 -0.34
CA LEU A 94 -7.05 -7.06 -0.79
C LEU A 94 -7.45 -5.88 -1.69
N VAL A 95 -7.13 -4.65 -1.28
CA VAL A 95 -7.43 -3.45 -2.07
C VAL A 95 -6.70 -3.50 -3.41
N LEU A 96 -5.41 -3.84 -3.42
CA LEU A 96 -4.63 -3.95 -4.65
C LEU A 96 -5.18 -5.04 -5.59
N PHE A 97 -5.52 -6.20 -5.04
CA PHE A 97 -6.12 -7.31 -5.79
C PHE A 97 -7.46 -6.91 -6.41
N LEU A 98 -8.37 -6.36 -5.61
CA LEU A 98 -9.69 -5.92 -6.10
C LEU A 98 -9.56 -4.79 -7.12
N SER A 99 -8.62 -3.86 -6.94
CA SER A 99 -8.32 -2.80 -7.90
C SER A 99 -7.82 -3.36 -9.23
N THR A 100 -6.97 -4.40 -9.18
CA THR A 100 -6.47 -5.06 -10.39
C THR A 100 -7.59 -5.77 -11.14
N VAL A 101 -8.43 -6.52 -10.41
CA VAL A 101 -9.59 -7.22 -11.01
C VAL A 101 -10.58 -6.22 -11.60
N TRP A 102 -10.88 -5.14 -10.88
CA TRP A 102 -11.78 -4.09 -11.37
C TRP A 102 -11.24 -3.42 -12.63
N ALA A 103 -9.94 -3.06 -12.62
CA ALA A 103 -9.30 -2.43 -13.76
C ALA A 103 -9.33 -3.33 -14.99
N LEU A 104 -9.06 -4.65 -14.83
CA LEU A 104 -9.17 -5.62 -15.92
C LEU A 104 -10.61 -5.75 -16.45
N TRP A 105 -11.59 -5.70 -15.56
CA TRP A 105 -12.99 -5.78 -15.96
C TRP A 105 -13.46 -4.53 -16.72
N GLU A 106 -13.00 -3.34 -16.30
CA GLU A 106 -13.46 -2.06 -16.85
C GLU A 106 -12.74 -1.68 -18.16
N VAL A 107 -11.41 -1.86 -18.21
CA VAL A 107 -10.56 -1.39 -19.33
C VAL A 107 -9.85 -2.53 -20.08
N GLY A 108 -9.96 -3.78 -19.59
CA GLY A 108 -9.24 -4.91 -20.16
C GLY A 108 -7.73 -4.77 -20.01
N LEU A 109 -6.98 -5.16 -21.04
CA LEU A 109 -5.52 -5.10 -21.07
C LEU A 109 -5.01 -3.84 -21.82
N ASP A 110 -5.74 -2.74 -21.78
CA ASP A 110 -5.29 -1.49 -22.39
C ASP A 110 -4.21 -0.85 -21.50
N TRP A 111 -2.96 -0.86 -21.99
CA TRP A 111 -1.79 -0.33 -21.30
C TRP A 111 -1.95 1.12 -20.87
N TRP A 112 -2.43 1.99 -21.76
CA TRP A 112 -2.52 3.43 -21.48
C TRP A 112 -3.51 3.77 -20.37
N GLN A 113 -4.54 2.96 -20.20
CA GLN A 113 -5.53 3.16 -19.14
C GLN A 113 -5.17 2.42 -17.85
N LEU A 114 -4.45 1.29 -17.95
CA LEU A 114 -4.12 0.44 -16.83
C LEU A 114 -2.98 1.01 -15.98
N VAL A 115 -1.93 1.52 -16.65
CA VAL A 115 -0.71 2.00 -15.99
C VAL A 115 -0.97 3.14 -15.01
N PRO A 116 -1.62 4.26 -15.37
CA PRO A 116 -1.83 5.36 -14.43
C PRO A 116 -2.71 4.96 -13.24
N ARG A 117 -3.57 3.96 -13.40
CA ARG A 117 -4.46 3.48 -12.33
C ARG A 117 -3.77 2.58 -11.32
N LEU A 118 -2.88 1.69 -11.78
CA LEU A 118 -2.26 0.65 -10.95
C LEU A 118 -0.84 0.98 -10.50
N SER A 119 -0.07 1.81 -11.25
CA SER A 119 1.34 2.04 -11.00
C SER A 119 1.64 2.55 -9.59
N LEU A 120 0.88 3.51 -9.11
CA LEU A 120 1.07 4.09 -7.78
C LEU A 120 0.85 3.06 -6.67
N TRP A 121 -0.21 2.27 -6.79
CA TRP A 121 -0.54 1.23 -5.81
C TRP A 121 0.44 0.06 -5.86
N PHE A 122 0.91 -0.28 -7.05
CA PHE A 122 1.94 -1.27 -7.26
C PHE A 122 3.26 -0.87 -6.60
N VAL A 123 3.71 0.37 -6.80
CA VAL A 123 4.92 0.90 -6.17
C VAL A 123 4.78 0.91 -4.65
N LEU A 124 3.64 1.33 -4.10
CA LEU A 124 3.37 1.28 -2.66
C LEU A 124 3.39 -0.17 -2.14
N GLY A 125 2.83 -1.11 -2.89
CA GLY A 125 2.88 -2.53 -2.56
C GLY A 125 4.30 -3.07 -2.48
N ILE A 126 5.15 -2.71 -3.45
CA ILE A 126 6.58 -3.06 -3.43
C ILE A 126 7.27 -2.45 -2.19
N VAL A 127 7.05 -1.17 -1.91
CA VAL A 127 7.63 -0.50 -0.73
C VAL A 127 7.24 -1.22 0.56
N MET A 128 5.98 -1.64 0.68
CA MET A 128 5.50 -2.37 1.86
C MET A 128 6.09 -3.78 1.98
N LEU A 129 6.55 -4.38 0.87
CA LEU A 129 7.24 -5.69 0.86
C LEU A 129 8.73 -5.57 1.19
N LEU A 130 9.34 -4.41 1.07
CA LEU A 130 10.76 -4.23 1.34
C LEU A 130 11.10 -4.62 2.80
N PRO A 131 12.22 -5.32 3.03
CA PRO A 131 12.56 -5.84 4.37
C PRO A 131 12.69 -4.76 5.44
N TRP A 132 13.21 -3.58 5.08
CA TRP A 132 13.39 -2.45 5.99
C TRP A 132 12.05 -1.81 6.42
N PHE A 133 11.00 -1.92 5.61
CA PHE A 133 9.65 -1.49 5.95
C PHE A 133 8.85 -2.59 6.66
N ARG A 134 8.93 -3.83 6.15
CA ARG A 134 8.17 -4.96 6.65
C ARG A 134 8.57 -5.38 8.08
N ARG A 135 9.87 -5.37 8.39
CA ARG A 135 10.37 -5.77 9.72
C ARG A 135 9.74 -5.01 10.88
N PRO A 136 9.68 -3.67 10.89
CA PRO A 136 9.01 -2.92 11.95
C PRO A 136 7.51 -3.20 12.06
N VAL A 137 6.82 -3.42 10.93
CA VAL A 137 5.38 -3.73 10.91
C VAL A 137 5.10 -5.11 11.48
N LEU A 138 5.95 -6.09 11.17
CA LEU A 138 5.81 -7.47 11.65
C LEU A 138 6.34 -7.67 13.06
N ARG A 139 7.05 -6.67 13.65
CA ARG A 139 7.67 -6.78 14.99
C ARG A 139 8.51 -8.05 15.18
N GLY A 140 9.28 -8.43 14.16
CA GLY A 140 10.13 -9.63 14.19
C GLY A 140 9.38 -10.96 14.06
N GLN A 141 8.06 -10.95 13.93
CA GLN A 141 7.29 -12.17 13.67
C GLN A 141 7.40 -12.59 12.20
N PRO A 142 7.29 -13.89 11.89
CA PRO A 142 7.23 -14.35 10.51
C PRO A 142 6.05 -13.68 9.79
N GLY A 143 6.26 -13.30 8.53
CA GLY A 143 5.30 -12.50 7.75
C GLY A 143 3.91 -13.14 7.59
N GLY A 144 3.85 -14.47 7.62
CA GLY A 144 2.61 -15.22 7.56
C GLY A 144 1.70 -14.84 6.39
N LEU A 145 0.43 -15.12 6.57
CA LEU A 145 -0.61 -14.94 5.56
C LEU A 145 -0.70 -13.51 4.97
N PRO A 146 -0.63 -12.40 5.77
CA PRO A 146 -0.74 -11.06 5.23
C PRO A 146 0.39 -10.69 4.25
N THR A 147 1.61 -11.16 4.52
CA THR A 147 2.75 -10.90 3.63
C THR A 147 2.65 -11.73 2.35
N ALA A 148 2.24 -12.99 2.46
CA ALA A 148 2.01 -13.85 1.29
C ALA A 148 0.91 -13.26 0.40
N ALA A 149 -0.20 -12.83 0.97
CA ALA A 149 -1.29 -12.19 0.24
C ALA A 149 -0.82 -10.93 -0.50
N LEU A 150 -0.03 -10.07 0.16
CA LEU A 150 0.53 -8.88 -0.48
C LEU A 150 1.51 -9.24 -1.60
N SER A 151 2.36 -10.25 -1.41
CA SER A 151 3.28 -10.69 -2.46
C SER A 151 2.52 -11.22 -3.68
N ILE A 152 1.47 -12.00 -3.48
CA ILE A 152 0.62 -12.51 -4.56
C ILE A 152 -0.08 -11.37 -5.28
N ALA A 153 -0.66 -10.42 -4.55
CA ALA A 153 -1.34 -9.27 -5.15
C ALA A 153 -0.39 -8.40 -6.00
N VAL A 154 0.83 -8.16 -5.51
CA VAL A 154 1.87 -7.41 -6.25
C VAL A 154 2.31 -8.17 -7.50
N VAL A 155 2.52 -9.49 -7.40
CA VAL A 155 2.89 -10.32 -8.55
C VAL A 155 1.78 -10.31 -9.59
N LEU A 156 0.52 -10.48 -9.19
CA LEU A 156 -0.63 -10.43 -10.11
C LEU A 156 -0.75 -9.08 -10.80
N ALA A 157 -0.63 -7.98 -10.05
CA ALA A 157 -0.65 -6.63 -10.63
C ALA A 157 0.51 -6.41 -11.62
N GLY A 158 1.71 -6.91 -11.28
CA GLY A 158 2.89 -6.86 -12.16
C GLY A 158 2.71 -7.68 -13.43
N LEU A 159 2.20 -8.91 -13.32
CA LEU A 159 1.90 -9.76 -14.47
C LEU A 159 0.84 -9.13 -15.39
N THR A 160 -0.19 -8.51 -14.80
CA THR A 160 -1.21 -7.78 -15.56
C THR A 160 -0.58 -6.61 -16.33
N ALA A 161 0.31 -5.84 -15.68
CA ALA A 161 1.02 -4.75 -16.32
C ALA A 161 1.96 -5.23 -17.45
N ILE A 162 2.62 -6.38 -17.28
CA ILE A 162 3.45 -6.98 -18.32
C ILE A 162 2.58 -7.51 -19.47
N ALA A 163 1.50 -8.22 -19.17
CA ALA A 163 0.61 -8.76 -20.17
C ALA A 163 0.00 -7.66 -21.05
N SER A 164 -0.33 -6.51 -20.47
CA SER A 164 -0.87 -5.37 -21.22
C SER A 164 0.14 -4.76 -22.23
N GLN A 165 1.45 -5.01 -22.06
CA GLN A 165 2.46 -4.59 -23.04
C GLN A 165 2.41 -5.40 -24.34
N PHE A 166 1.97 -6.67 -24.27
CA PHE A 166 1.91 -7.57 -25.42
C PHE A 166 0.57 -7.55 -26.13
N THR A 167 -0.46 -7.05 -25.48
CA THR A 167 -1.71 -6.70 -26.13
C THR A 167 -1.46 -5.34 -26.77
N SER A 168 -1.22 -5.32 -28.09
CA SER A 168 -1.06 -4.10 -28.87
C SER A 168 -2.03 -3.03 -28.38
N PRO A 169 -1.58 -1.78 -28.18
CA PRO A 169 -2.49 -0.66 -28.04
C PRO A 169 -3.41 -0.79 -29.24
N GLY A 170 -4.69 -1.03 -28.98
CA GLY A 170 -5.65 -1.27 -30.03
C GLY A 170 -5.35 -0.30 -31.13
N GLU A 171 -5.24 -0.78 -32.37
CA GLU A 171 -5.34 0.09 -33.51
C GLU A 171 -6.34 1.14 -33.11
N ILE A 172 -5.91 2.40 -33.09
CA ILE A 172 -6.86 3.48 -33.19
C ILE A 172 -7.59 3.13 -34.51
N LYS A 173 -8.61 2.29 -34.41
CA LYS A 173 -9.71 2.32 -35.32
C LYS A 173 -10.39 3.66 -35.08
N GLY A 174 -9.66 4.73 -35.42
CA GLY A 174 -10.31 5.80 -36.04
C GLY A 174 -10.99 5.18 -37.22
N THR A 175 -12.20 4.73 -37.02
CA THR A 175 -13.22 4.84 -38.03
C THR A 175 -13.36 6.35 -38.24
N LEU A 176 -12.38 6.94 -38.89
CA LEU A 176 -12.67 7.86 -39.94
C LEU A 176 -13.53 7.02 -40.86
N ASP A 177 -14.83 7.11 -40.61
CA ASP A 177 -15.81 6.55 -41.52
C ASP A 177 -15.35 7.06 -42.89
N ARG A 178 -14.92 6.13 -43.72
CA ARG A 178 -14.38 6.46 -45.05
C ARG A 178 -15.45 7.12 -45.89
N ASP A 179 -16.65 7.14 -45.36
CA ASP A 179 -17.83 7.78 -45.95
C ASP A 179 -17.78 9.31 -45.82
N ASP A 180 -17.10 9.87 -44.76
CA ASP A 180 -16.89 11.32 -44.66
C ASP A 180 -15.69 11.81 -45.48
N ALA A 181 -14.78 10.94 -45.90
CA ALA A 181 -13.68 11.29 -46.80
C ALA A 181 -14.15 11.44 -48.26
N GLY A 182 -15.42 11.16 -48.54
CA GLY A 182 -16.03 11.31 -49.87
C GLY A 182 -16.63 12.67 -50.16
N VAL A 183 -16.63 13.60 -49.16
CA VAL A 183 -16.97 14.97 -49.47
C VAL A 183 -15.76 15.64 -50.11
N ALA A 184 -15.64 15.42 -51.43
CA ALA A 184 -14.74 16.21 -52.25
C ALA A 184 -15.01 17.70 -51.96
N TYR A 185 -13.99 18.37 -51.43
CA TYR A 185 -13.98 19.81 -51.42
C TYR A 185 -14.10 20.27 -52.87
N ASP A 186 -15.30 20.66 -53.25
CA ASP A 186 -15.57 21.32 -54.54
C ASP A 186 -15.28 22.79 -54.37
N PRO A 187 -14.15 23.29 -54.88
CA PRO A 187 -13.87 24.73 -54.89
C PRO A 187 -14.79 25.37 -55.91
N GLN A 188 -15.92 25.87 -55.45
CA GLN A 188 -16.77 26.72 -56.29
C GLN A 188 -15.96 27.90 -56.82
N PRO A 189 -16.08 28.27 -58.09
CA PRO A 189 -15.32 29.33 -58.76
C PRO A 189 -15.64 30.71 -58.23
#